data_3fcde28a3348eba54ed9330088fcb692
#
_entry.id   3fcde28a3348eba54ed9330088fcb692
#
_cell.length_a   1.000
_cell.length_b   1.000
_cell.length_c   1.000
_cell.angle_alpha   90.00
_cell.angle_beta   90.00
_cell.angle_gamma   90.00
#
_symmetry.space_group_name_H-M   'P 1'
#
loop_
_entity.id
_entity.type
_entity.pdbx_description
1 polymer ?
#
loop_
_entity_poly.entity_id
_entity_poly.type
_entity_poly.pdbx_seq_one_letter_code
_entity_poly.pdbx_strand_id
1 'polypeptide(L)'
;KFEGFYSKPYKCPAGVPTIGYGATYYEDGTKVKLTDPPITEERGVQLFRNVLVSYERAVDSFCRDDITQNQFDALVSFAFNVGTQALKNSTLLKRVNANPTDPDIRVQFLRWNKAGGVILKGLTRRRQAEADLYFL
;
A
#
# COMPACT_ATOMS: atom_id res chain seq x y z
N LYS A 1 1.98 7.49 -0.40
CA LYS A 1 2.07 8.69 -1.21
C LYS A 1 1.49 8.46 -2.60
N PHE A 2 0.72 9.42 -3.09
CA PHE A 2 0.17 9.34 -4.44
C PHE A 2 1.21 9.54 -5.50
N GLU A 3 1.13 8.79 -6.56
CA GLU A 3 1.54 9.22 -7.87
C GLU A 3 0.67 10.41 -8.27
N GLY A 4 1.13 11.27 -9.17
CA GLY A 4 0.27 12.30 -9.72
C GLY A 4 -0.94 11.70 -10.42
N PHE A 5 -1.95 12.54 -10.68
CA PHE A 5 -3.13 12.12 -11.43
C PHE A 5 -2.82 12.06 -12.93
N TYR A 6 -3.21 10.97 -13.58
CA TYR A 6 -3.10 10.79 -15.02
C TYR A 6 -4.48 10.53 -15.61
N SER A 7 -4.98 11.48 -16.40
CA SER A 7 -6.29 11.34 -17.04
C SER A 7 -6.31 10.24 -18.10
N LYS A 8 -5.18 9.99 -18.76
CA LYS A 8 -5.06 8.99 -19.81
C LYS A 8 -4.23 7.81 -19.34
N PRO A 9 -4.52 6.59 -19.85
CA PRO A 9 -3.70 5.44 -19.50
C PRO A 9 -2.24 5.64 -19.92
N TYR A 10 -1.33 5.11 -19.09
CA TYR A 10 0.10 5.10 -19.38
C TYR A 10 0.69 3.79 -18.84
N LYS A 11 1.91 3.46 -19.28
CA LYS A 11 2.63 2.32 -18.70
C LYS A 11 3.41 2.78 -17.48
N CYS A 12 3.19 2.12 -16.34
CA CYS A 12 4.03 2.36 -15.17
C CYS A 12 5.44 1.77 -15.40
N PRO A 13 6.41 2.03 -14.51
CA PRO A 13 7.76 1.46 -14.67
C PRO A 13 7.80 -0.05 -14.81
N ALA A 14 6.81 -0.77 -14.27
CA ALA A 14 6.70 -2.22 -14.42
C ALA A 14 6.08 -2.65 -15.76
N GLY A 15 5.73 -1.69 -16.64
CA GLY A 15 5.14 -1.98 -17.94
C GLY A 15 3.65 -2.28 -17.93
N VAL A 16 2.97 -2.04 -16.80
CA VAL A 16 1.53 -2.32 -16.64
C VAL A 16 0.73 -1.08 -17.00
N PRO A 17 -0.33 -1.18 -17.86
CA PRO A 17 -1.22 -0.06 -18.14
C PRO A 17 -1.89 0.43 -16.85
N THR A 18 -1.83 1.73 -16.62
CA THR A 18 -2.23 2.38 -15.37
C THR A 18 -2.99 3.66 -15.70
N ILE A 19 -3.95 4.05 -14.87
CA ILE A 19 -4.73 5.27 -15.06
C ILE A 19 -5.04 5.90 -13.70
N GLY A 20 -5.34 7.21 -13.72
CA GLY A 20 -5.73 7.94 -12.53
C GLY A 20 -4.60 8.06 -11.52
N TYR A 21 -4.83 7.63 -10.31
CA TYR A 21 -3.87 7.64 -9.21
C TYR A 21 -3.20 6.29 -9.03
N GLY A 22 -2.85 5.63 -10.11
CA GLY A 22 -2.14 4.36 -10.05
C GLY A 22 -3.04 3.13 -10.14
N ALA A 23 -4.27 3.27 -10.64
CA ALA A 23 -5.18 2.16 -10.80
C ALA A 23 -4.79 1.32 -12.02
N THR A 24 -4.76 0.00 -11.87
CA THR A 24 -4.46 -0.94 -12.93
C THR A 24 -5.69 -1.75 -13.34
N TYR A 25 -6.79 -1.59 -12.64
CA TYR A 25 -8.06 -2.25 -12.93
C TYR A 25 -9.22 -1.36 -12.46
N TYR A 26 -10.40 -1.62 -13.02
CA TYR A 26 -11.65 -0.94 -12.65
C TYR A 26 -12.41 -1.74 -11.59
N GLU A 27 -13.52 -1.18 -11.11
CA GLU A 27 -14.31 -1.79 -10.03
C GLU A 27 -14.87 -3.17 -10.39
N ASP A 28 -15.11 -3.41 -11.67
CA ASP A 28 -15.61 -4.71 -12.15
C ASP A 28 -14.51 -5.75 -12.34
N GLY A 29 -13.26 -5.40 -12.03
CA GLY A 29 -12.11 -6.28 -12.21
C GLY A 29 -11.48 -6.23 -13.59
N THR A 30 -12.04 -5.45 -14.53
CA THR A 30 -11.46 -5.29 -15.87
C THR A 30 -10.15 -4.53 -15.77
N LYS A 31 -9.12 -5.04 -16.42
CA LYS A 31 -7.80 -4.39 -16.44
C LYS A 31 -7.81 -3.13 -17.30
N VAL A 32 -7.07 -2.12 -16.86
CA VAL A 32 -6.86 -0.89 -17.65
C VAL A 32 -6.07 -1.25 -18.90
N LYS A 33 -6.49 -0.66 -20.05
CA LYS A 33 -5.80 -0.80 -21.34
C LYS A 33 -5.32 0.57 -21.80
N LEU A 34 -4.22 0.59 -22.52
CA LEU A 34 -3.67 1.84 -23.05
C LEU A 34 -4.62 2.56 -24.00
N THR A 35 -5.59 1.84 -24.56
CA THR A 35 -6.60 2.37 -25.47
C THR A 35 -7.85 2.89 -24.76
N ASP A 36 -7.93 2.79 -23.44
CA ASP A 36 -9.09 3.24 -22.68
C ASP A 36 -9.25 4.76 -22.75
N PRO A 37 -10.50 5.28 -22.71
CA PRO A 37 -10.73 6.72 -22.78
C PRO A 37 -10.22 7.44 -21.52
N PRO A 38 -9.96 8.76 -21.63
CA PRO A 38 -9.55 9.56 -20.47
C PRO A 38 -10.64 9.58 -19.40
N ILE A 39 -10.21 9.79 -18.16
CA ILE A 39 -11.10 9.93 -17.00
C ILE A 39 -10.93 11.30 -16.34
N THR A 40 -11.90 11.71 -15.55
CA THR A 40 -11.81 12.91 -14.72
C THR A 40 -11.02 12.60 -13.44
N GLU A 41 -10.58 13.65 -12.75
CA GLU A 41 -9.90 13.48 -11.46
C GLU A 41 -10.82 12.84 -10.43
N GLU A 42 -12.11 13.22 -10.43
CA GLU A 42 -13.11 12.61 -9.55
C GLU A 42 -13.21 11.11 -9.77
N ARG A 43 -13.19 10.69 -11.02
CA ARG A 43 -13.19 9.26 -11.36
C ARG A 43 -11.91 8.59 -10.89
N GLY A 44 -10.77 9.28 -11.00
CA GLY A 44 -9.50 8.79 -10.49
C GLY A 44 -9.52 8.53 -8.99
N VAL A 45 -10.16 9.42 -8.22
CA VAL A 45 -10.33 9.25 -6.77
C VAL A 45 -11.20 8.03 -6.46
N GLN A 46 -12.29 7.83 -7.22
CA GLN A 46 -13.15 6.65 -7.04
C GLN A 46 -12.36 5.35 -7.25
N LEU A 47 -11.56 5.30 -8.30
CA LEU A 47 -10.72 4.15 -8.60
C LEU A 47 -9.66 3.91 -7.53
N PHE A 48 -9.07 5.00 -7.01
CA PHE A 48 -8.11 4.89 -5.92
C PHE A 48 -8.74 4.29 -4.67
N ARG A 49 -9.94 4.77 -4.31
CA ARG A 49 -10.68 4.23 -3.15
C ARG A 49 -11.02 2.74 -3.34
N ASN A 50 -11.38 2.35 -4.55
CA ASN A 50 -11.66 0.96 -4.86
C ASN A 50 -10.43 0.07 -4.63
N VAL A 51 -9.27 0.52 -5.10
CA VAL A 51 -8.01 -0.20 -4.89
C VAL A 51 -7.68 -0.26 -3.40
N LEU A 52 -7.82 0.87 -2.69
CA LEU A 52 -7.52 0.94 -1.25
C LEU A 52 -8.38 -0.04 -0.45
N VAL A 53 -9.67 -0.15 -0.78
CA VAL A 53 -10.57 -1.09 -0.10
C VAL A 53 -10.07 -2.53 -0.22
N SER A 54 -9.52 -2.93 -1.36
CA SER A 54 -8.99 -4.27 -1.52
C SER A 54 -7.77 -4.51 -0.61
N TYR A 55 -6.92 -3.50 -0.41
CA TYR A 55 -5.80 -3.59 0.53
C TYR A 55 -6.28 -3.65 1.97
N GLU A 56 -7.28 -2.85 2.32
CA GLU A 56 -7.87 -2.86 3.67
C GLU A 56 -8.46 -4.23 4.00
N ARG A 57 -9.19 -4.82 3.07
CA ARG A 57 -9.76 -6.18 3.26
C ARG A 57 -8.68 -7.24 3.44
N ALA A 58 -7.62 -7.17 2.63
CA ALA A 58 -6.53 -8.12 2.73
C ALA A 58 -5.84 -8.00 4.10
N VAL A 59 -5.49 -6.78 4.51
CA VAL A 59 -4.83 -6.55 5.80
C VAL A 59 -5.71 -7.01 6.96
N ASP A 60 -7.01 -6.68 6.90
CA ASP A 60 -7.97 -7.10 7.93
C ASP A 60 -8.01 -8.62 8.07
N SER A 61 -7.93 -9.34 6.96
CA SER A 61 -7.95 -10.81 6.99
C SER A 61 -6.68 -11.42 7.59
N PHE A 62 -5.55 -10.68 7.59
CA PHE A 62 -4.28 -11.16 8.12
C PHE A 62 -4.08 -10.85 9.60
N CYS A 63 -4.72 -9.80 10.11
CA CYS A 63 -4.43 -9.21 11.41
C CYS A 63 -5.44 -9.64 12.46
N ARG A 64 -4.97 -9.69 13.71
CA ARG A 64 -5.85 -9.84 14.86
C ARG A 64 -6.79 -8.63 14.97
N ASP A 65 -7.96 -8.82 15.59
CA ASP A 65 -9.03 -7.81 15.58
C ASP A 65 -8.84 -6.69 16.60
N ASP A 66 -7.94 -6.85 17.56
CA ASP A 66 -7.77 -5.92 18.68
C ASP A 66 -6.70 -4.85 18.47
N ILE A 67 -6.26 -4.67 17.23
CA ILE A 67 -5.34 -3.57 16.91
C ILE A 67 -6.11 -2.25 16.79
N THR A 68 -5.41 -1.14 17.01
CA THR A 68 -6.01 0.19 16.91
C THR A 68 -6.20 0.58 15.45
N GLN A 69 -7.01 1.63 15.21
CA GLN A 69 -7.18 2.16 13.86
C GLN A 69 -5.85 2.67 13.29
N ASN A 70 -5.03 3.34 14.10
CA ASN A 70 -3.72 3.81 13.65
C ASN A 70 -2.79 2.66 13.29
N GLN A 71 -2.81 1.58 14.05
CA GLN A 71 -2.04 0.38 13.75
C GLN A 71 -2.49 -0.23 12.44
N PHE A 72 -3.79 -0.34 12.24
CA PHE A 72 -4.37 -0.86 11.00
C PHE A 72 -3.98 0.01 9.80
N ASP A 73 -4.13 1.33 9.93
CA ASP A 73 -3.80 2.27 8.86
C ASP A 73 -2.33 2.19 8.46
N ALA A 74 -1.43 2.04 9.44
CA ALA A 74 0.00 1.89 9.18
C ALA A 74 0.29 0.61 8.38
N LEU A 75 -0.39 -0.49 8.71
CA LEU A 75 -0.22 -1.75 7.99
C LEU A 75 -0.80 -1.69 6.58
N VAL A 76 -1.93 -1.00 6.40
CA VAL A 76 -2.51 -0.77 5.05
C VAL A 76 -1.54 0.05 4.20
N SER A 77 -0.96 1.11 4.74
CA SER A 77 0.04 1.93 4.04
C SER A 77 1.24 1.08 3.61
N PHE A 78 1.73 0.24 4.51
CA PHE A 78 2.83 -0.68 4.24
C PHE A 78 2.46 -1.64 3.09
N ALA A 79 1.31 -2.30 3.19
CA ALA A 79 0.83 -3.24 2.17
C ALA A 79 0.64 -2.56 0.82
N PHE A 80 0.15 -1.32 0.81
CA PHE A 80 -0.05 -0.55 -0.42
C PHE A 80 1.26 -0.31 -1.16
N ASN A 81 2.36 -0.15 -0.42
CA ASN A 81 3.68 0.09 -1.01
C ASN A 81 4.41 -1.20 -1.38
N VAL A 82 4.41 -2.20 -0.48
CA VAL A 82 5.23 -3.42 -0.67
C VAL A 82 4.44 -4.62 -1.20
N GLY A 83 3.11 -4.55 -1.18
CA GLY A 83 2.23 -5.63 -1.60
C GLY A 83 1.66 -6.41 -0.42
N THR A 84 0.43 -6.92 -0.60
CA THR A 84 -0.26 -7.67 0.45
C THR A 84 0.43 -9.00 0.76
N GLN A 85 0.97 -9.65 -0.26
CA GLN A 85 1.66 -10.93 -0.06
C GLN A 85 2.95 -10.75 0.74
N ALA A 86 3.68 -9.66 0.49
CA ALA A 86 4.88 -9.35 1.25
C ALA A 86 4.55 -9.11 2.73
N LEU A 87 3.47 -8.37 3.01
CA LEU A 87 3.02 -8.19 4.39
C LEU A 87 2.63 -9.52 5.01
N LYS A 88 1.85 -10.33 4.31
CA LYS A 88 1.38 -11.63 4.82
C LYS A 88 2.53 -12.52 5.26
N ASN A 89 3.63 -12.51 4.52
CA ASN A 89 4.79 -13.37 4.79
C ASN A 89 5.85 -12.69 5.66
N SER A 90 5.62 -11.43 6.09
CA SER A 90 6.63 -10.65 6.79
C SER A 90 6.76 -11.03 8.27
N THR A 91 7.96 -10.82 8.82
CA THR A 91 8.17 -10.89 10.27
C THR A 91 7.39 -9.78 10.97
N LEU A 92 7.21 -8.62 10.31
CA LEU A 92 6.40 -7.54 10.84
C LEU A 92 5.01 -8.04 11.23
N LEU A 93 4.31 -8.72 10.34
CA LEU A 93 2.97 -9.21 10.63
C LEU A 93 2.98 -10.25 11.75
N LYS A 94 3.98 -11.12 11.78
CA LYS A 94 4.11 -12.10 12.86
C LYS A 94 4.25 -11.43 14.22
N ARG A 95 5.02 -10.34 14.31
CA ARG A 95 5.17 -9.57 15.55
C ARG A 95 3.86 -8.93 15.97
N VAL A 96 3.16 -8.30 15.01
CA VAL A 96 1.86 -7.66 15.27
C VAL A 96 0.87 -8.68 15.83
N ASN A 97 0.76 -9.85 15.22
CA ASN A 97 -0.20 -10.86 15.63
C ASN A 97 0.19 -11.54 16.96
N ALA A 98 1.47 -11.57 17.29
CA ALA A 98 1.93 -12.10 18.57
C ALA A 98 1.74 -11.08 19.70
N ASN A 99 2.12 -9.83 19.48
CA ASN A 99 1.98 -8.75 20.45
C ASN A 99 2.00 -7.39 19.75
N PRO A 100 0.83 -6.73 19.58
CA PRO A 100 0.76 -5.48 18.81
C PRO A 100 1.53 -4.31 19.43
N THR A 101 1.95 -4.39 20.68
CA THR A 101 2.73 -3.34 21.35
C THR A 101 4.22 -3.66 21.42
N ASP A 102 4.67 -4.71 20.77
CA ASP A 102 6.08 -5.09 20.77
C ASP A 102 6.92 -3.98 20.10
N PRO A 103 7.93 -3.42 20.81
CA PRO A 103 8.76 -2.36 20.23
C PRO A 103 9.57 -2.83 19.01
N ASP A 104 9.81 -4.12 18.84
CA ASP A 104 10.48 -4.66 17.67
C ASP A 104 9.69 -4.40 16.38
N ILE A 105 8.40 -4.14 16.48
CA ILE A 105 7.56 -3.82 15.31
C ILE A 105 8.12 -2.62 14.57
N ARG A 106 8.59 -1.59 15.26
CA ARG A 106 9.24 -0.44 14.62
C ARG A 106 10.45 -0.87 13.79
N VAL A 107 11.27 -1.72 14.36
CA VAL A 107 12.47 -2.25 13.67
C VAL A 107 12.04 -3.01 12.40
N GLN A 108 10.98 -3.79 12.49
CA GLN A 108 10.50 -4.57 11.34
C GLN A 108 9.99 -3.67 10.21
N PHE A 109 9.29 -2.56 10.52
CA PHE A 109 8.92 -1.58 9.51
C PHE A 109 10.17 -1.04 8.80
N LEU A 110 11.16 -0.62 9.58
CA LEU A 110 12.34 0.07 9.04
C LEU A 110 13.21 -0.83 8.15
N ARG A 111 13.09 -2.14 8.27
CA ARG A 111 13.83 -3.06 7.41
C ARG A 111 13.41 -3.00 5.94
N TRP A 112 12.23 -2.45 5.65
CA TRP A 112 11.66 -2.42 4.30
C TRP A 112 11.98 -1.09 3.60
N ASN A 113 13.24 -0.73 3.52
CA ASN A 113 13.70 0.54 2.96
C ASN A 113 14.61 0.39 1.75
N LYS A 114 14.63 -0.80 1.13
CA LYS A 114 15.50 -1.10 -0.01
C LYS A 114 14.69 -1.35 -1.27
N ALA A 115 15.28 -0.97 -2.40
CA ALA A 115 14.80 -1.36 -3.71
C ALA A 115 16.00 -1.84 -4.52
N GLY A 116 15.92 -3.04 -5.09
CA GLY A 116 17.07 -3.62 -5.80
C GLY A 116 18.31 -3.78 -4.93
N GLY A 117 18.14 -4.02 -3.62
CA GLY A 117 19.24 -4.16 -2.67
C GLY A 117 19.86 -2.86 -2.19
N VAL A 118 19.35 -1.70 -2.65
CA VAL A 118 19.87 -0.38 -2.31
C VAL A 118 18.91 0.34 -1.37
N ILE A 119 19.44 0.94 -0.28
CA ILE A 119 18.65 1.72 0.65
C ILE A 119 18.25 3.04 -0.02
N LEU A 120 16.93 3.35 -0.01
CA LEU A 120 16.40 4.59 -0.55
C LEU A 120 15.87 5.46 0.58
N LYS A 121 16.28 6.75 0.57
CA LYS A 121 15.86 7.72 1.60
C LYS A 121 14.35 7.89 1.65
N GLY A 122 13.68 7.89 0.51
CA GLY A 122 12.23 8.01 0.43
C GLY A 122 11.52 6.83 1.10
N LEU A 123 12.03 5.62 0.92
CA LEU A 123 11.48 4.44 1.56
C LEU A 123 11.75 4.45 3.07
N THR A 124 12.92 4.90 3.50
CA THR A 124 13.23 5.04 4.92
C THR A 124 12.24 6.00 5.58
N ARG A 125 12.00 7.18 4.98
CA ARG A 125 11.03 8.15 5.51
C ARG A 125 9.63 7.57 5.58
N ARG A 126 9.22 6.83 4.54
CA ARG A 126 7.91 6.20 4.52
C ARG A 126 7.76 5.18 5.65
N ARG A 127 8.76 4.34 5.84
CA ARG A 127 8.72 3.34 6.93
C ARG A 127 8.71 3.99 8.31
N GLN A 128 9.47 5.08 8.48
CA GLN A 128 9.46 5.84 9.73
C GLN A 128 8.09 6.44 10.01
N ALA A 129 7.45 7.04 8.99
CA ALA A 129 6.11 7.61 9.13
C ALA A 129 5.07 6.53 9.46
N GLU A 130 5.16 5.37 8.84
CA GLU A 130 4.26 4.25 9.14
C GLU A 130 4.46 3.74 10.56
N ALA A 131 5.71 3.58 11.00
CA ALA A 131 6.00 3.15 12.36
C ALA A 131 5.53 4.17 13.40
N ASP A 132 5.72 5.47 13.10
CA ASP A 132 5.25 6.53 13.99
C ASP A 132 3.72 6.51 14.11
N LEU A 133 3.01 6.32 13.00
CA LEU A 133 1.55 6.18 13.01
C LEU A 133 1.12 4.94 13.80
N TYR A 134 1.81 3.83 13.62
CA TYR A 134 1.50 2.58 14.31
C TYR A 134 1.54 2.73 15.81
N PHE A 135 2.52 3.46 16.34
CA PHE A 135 2.72 3.65 17.78
C PHE A 135 2.09 4.95 18.33
N LEU A 136 1.32 5.64 17.52
CA LEU A 136 0.68 6.89 17.93
C LEU A 136 -0.42 6.66 18.99
#